data_7d3f2537132cf1103d2d1616681bd7d8
#
_entry.id   7d3f2537132cf1103d2d1616681bd7d8
#
_cell.length_a   1.000
_cell.length_b   1.000
_cell.length_c   1.000
_cell.angle_alpha   90.00
_cell.angle_beta   90.00
_cell.angle_gamma   90.00
#
_symmetry.space_group_name_H-M   'P 1'
#
loop_
_entity.id
_entity.type
_entity.pdbx_description
1 polymer ?
#
loop_
_entity_poly.entity_id
_entity_poly.type
_entity_poly.pdbx_seq_one_letter_code
_entity_poly.pdbx_strand_id
1 'polypeptide(L)'
;MIPRACYQFGSLTRKKREKGPDTWEFRYYEPTEQGGRRRKSCIVGTVEKLPTKAHAQKAVEALLLTLNSETPQQRMAAVTFGAICDRYMQEEMPERYSTAKSYRSNIVNHLKPRWGEYLLEKIRPMAVEDWLKNLPMASKSKSHLKSVMHLMYQCAARWEVFNEQRNPIALVRVKGGSKRRQRPTTLTVEEFELIVATLQEPWRLMVQIAQCLGLRVSEIAALQWDDFDFDKNQLLVQRSFVNGRVDDVKTEYSQDYVPLHPSLTEIVLKWSTQAVPTEEGWVFANPRTNRPYYPTEIQKRHLRPSGCCVVECPTCGAAPGVWCNQDQKTGNGVRMLLHETRVKNSGKYGGIGWHTFRHTYRSWLDETGAPMKVQQELMRHASIQTTMNVYGQAMSSSKREANGKVVEMVLKPLKASA
;
A
#
# COMPACT_ATOMS: atom_id res chain seq x y z
N MET A 1 36.48 -11.75 -12.41
CA MET A 1 36.57 -11.86 -13.88
C MET A 1 35.53 -12.87 -14.33
N ILE A 2 34.43 -12.41 -14.95
CA ILE A 2 33.33 -13.28 -15.41
C ILE A 2 33.78 -13.96 -16.70
N PRO A 3 33.88 -15.28 -16.78
CA PRO A 3 34.27 -15.96 -18.01
C PRO A 3 33.17 -15.75 -19.06
N ARG A 4 33.50 -15.11 -20.18
CA ARG A 4 32.61 -15.02 -21.34
C ARG A 4 32.32 -16.44 -21.84
N ALA A 5 31.06 -16.84 -21.86
CA ALA A 5 30.63 -18.06 -22.51
C ALA A 5 30.81 -17.86 -24.02
N CYS A 6 31.79 -18.54 -24.59
CA CYS A 6 31.99 -18.55 -26.02
C CYS A 6 31.20 -19.71 -26.62
N TYR A 7 30.36 -19.38 -27.63
CA TYR A 7 29.75 -20.40 -28.49
C TYR A 7 30.84 -21.28 -29.08
N GLN A 8 30.73 -22.61 -28.91
CA GLN A 8 31.74 -23.54 -29.45
C GLN A 8 31.25 -24.20 -30.74
N PHE A 9 32.12 -24.19 -31.72
CA PHE A 9 31.88 -24.85 -33.00
C PHE A 9 32.42 -26.29 -33.02
N GLY A 10 33.28 -26.66 -32.07
CA GLY A 10 33.96 -27.91 -32.03
C GLY A 10 34.93 -28.08 -33.21
N SER A 11 35.54 -29.25 -33.32
CA SER A 11 36.45 -29.62 -34.42
C SER A 11 36.10 -30.99 -34.93
N LEU A 12 35.79 -31.11 -36.21
CA LEU A 12 35.47 -32.38 -36.88
C LEU A 12 36.64 -32.79 -37.75
N THR A 13 37.24 -33.98 -37.47
CA THR A 13 38.41 -34.53 -38.16
C THR A 13 38.14 -35.95 -38.57
N ARG A 14 38.65 -36.32 -39.77
CA ARG A 14 38.67 -37.71 -40.26
C ARG A 14 39.84 -38.47 -39.63
N LYS A 15 39.54 -39.58 -38.98
CA LYS A 15 40.51 -40.42 -38.31
C LYS A 15 40.67 -41.71 -39.09
N LYS A 16 41.87 -41.94 -39.58
CA LYS A 16 42.23 -43.21 -40.28
C LYS A 16 42.29 -44.32 -39.23
N ARG A 17 41.81 -45.51 -39.63
CA ARG A 17 41.88 -46.73 -38.80
C ARG A 17 42.73 -47.74 -39.51
N GLU A 18 43.56 -48.48 -38.76
CA GLU A 18 44.36 -49.56 -39.27
C GLU A 18 43.53 -50.80 -39.71
N LYS A 19 42.38 -50.99 -39.02
CA LYS A 19 41.41 -52.04 -39.38
C LYS A 19 40.02 -51.47 -39.41
N GLY A 20 39.34 -51.56 -40.58
CA GLY A 20 37.99 -51.10 -40.80
C GLY A 20 37.94 -49.72 -41.46
N PRO A 21 36.71 -49.21 -41.72
CA PRO A 21 36.51 -47.92 -42.39
C PRO A 21 36.94 -46.73 -41.50
N ASP A 22 37.48 -45.70 -42.16
CA ASP A 22 37.80 -44.43 -41.50
C ASP A 22 36.57 -43.83 -40.80
N THR A 23 36.77 -43.10 -39.70
CA THR A 23 35.72 -42.53 -38.90
C THR A 23 35.84 -41.00 -38.75
N TRP A 24 34.72 -40.35 -38.59
CA TRP A 24 34.66 -38.93 -38.21
C TRP A 24 34.70 -38.80 -36.68
N GLU A 25 35.70 -38.08 -36.18
CA GLU A 25 35.84 -37.73 -34.75
C GLU A 25 35.52 -36.26 -34.55
N PHE A 26 34.55 -35.98 -33.66
CA PHE A 26 34.20 -34.64 -33.25
C PHE A 26 34.78 -34.35 -31.87
N ARG A 27 35.47 -33.23 -31.75
CA ARG A 27 36.13 -32.79 -30.53
C ARG A 27 35.47 -31.51 -30.03
N TYR A 28 35.12 -31.48 -28.74
CA TYR A 28 34.46 -30.37 -28.09
C TYR A 28 34.98 -30.20 -26.65
N TYR A 29 34.56 -29.11 -26.00
CA TYR A 29 34.87 -28.84 -24.59
C TYR A 29 33.64 -28.99 -23.73
N GLU A 30 33.77 -29.73 -22.63
CA GLU A 30 32.75 -29.83 -21.59
C GLU A 30 33.24 -29.05 -20.36
N PRO A 31 32.43 -28.25 -19.75
CA PRO A 31 32.81 -27.53 -18.54
C PRO A 31 32.89 -28.51 -17.37
N THR A 32 33.81 -28.26 -16.45
CA THR A 32 33.99 -29.02 -15.21
C THR A 32 33.32 -28.28 -14.03
N GLU A 33 32.92 -29.02 -13.00
CA GLU A 33 32.30 -28.46 -11.76
C GLU A 33 33.19 -27.41 -11.06
N GLN A 34 34.48 -27.43 -11.29
CA GLN A 34 35.47 -26.51 -10.72
C GLN A 34 35.72 -25.25 -11.59
N GLY A 35 34.87 -24.97 -12.60
CA GLY A 35 34.98 -23.79 -13.46
C GLY A 35 35.99 -23.89 -14.59
N GLY A 36 36.62 -25.06 -14.82
CA GLY A 36 37.52 -25.37 -15.94
C GLY A 36 36.78 -25.90 -17.16
N ARG A 37 37.56 -26.19 -18.24
CA ARG A 37 37.07 -26.86 -19.48
C ARG A 37 37.84 -28.12 -19.72
N ARG A 38 37.14 -29.28 -19.88
CA ARG A 38 37.73 -30.55 -20.25
C ARG A 38 37.46 -30.84 -21.71
N ARG A 39 38.50 -31.19 -22.45
CA ARG A 39 38.38 -31.61 -23.86
C ARG A 39 37.81 -33.02 -23.94
N LYS A 40 36.75 -33.21 -24.71
CA LYS A 40 36.15 -34.52 -25.03
C LYS A 40 36.12 -34.74 -26.52
N SER A 41 36.07 -35.99 -26.92
CA SER A 41 35.84 -36.38 -28.30
C SER A 41 34.83 -37.52 -28.40
N CYS A 42 34.06 -37.54 -29.47
CA CYS A 42 33.13 -38.61 -29.79
C CYS A 42 33.25 -39.00 -31.26
N ILE A 43 33.01 -40.30 -31.57
CA ILE A 43 32.94 -40.80 -32.94
C ILE A 43 31.51 -40.53 -33.46
N VAL A 44 31.41 -39.78 -34.55
CA VAL A 44 30.13 -39.39 -35.17
C VAL A 44 29.59 -40.48 -36.09
N GLY A 45 30.47 -41.14 -36.81
CA GLY A 45 30.12 -42.23 -37.73
C GLY A 45 31.29 -42.61 -38.63
N THR A 46 31.11 -43.66 -39.48
CA THR A 46 32.06 -44.04 -40.43
C THR A 46 31.98 -43.23 -41.73
N VAL A 47 33.11 -43.11 -42.47
CA VAL A 47 33.14 -42.39 -43.75
C VAL A 47 32.22 -43.00 -44.77
N GLU A 48 31.96 -44.35 -44.69
CA GLU A 48 30.97 -45.02 -45.55
C GLU A 48 29.54 -44.52 -45.34
N LYS A 49 29.14 -44.27 -44.09
CA LYS A 49 27.81 -43.78 -43.77
C LYS A 49 27.70 -42.23 -43.93
N LEU A 50 28.82 -41.56 -43.76
CA LEU A 50 28.90 -40.09 -43.85
C LEU A 50 30.03 -39.68 -44.78
N PRO A 51 29.81 -39.78 -46.12
CA PRO A 51 30.89 -39.71 -47.12
C PRO A 51 31.62 -38.35 -47.15
N THR A 52 30.94 -37.27 -46.74
CA THR A 52 31.53 -35.92 -46.77
C THR A 52 31.55 -35.29 -45.38
N LYS A 53 32.44 -34.31 -45.21
CA LYS A 53 32.53 -33.51 -43.99
C LYS A 53 31.20 -32.82 -43.68
N ALA A 54 30.45 -32.42 -44.72
CA ALA A 54 29.14 -31.76 -44.56
C ALA A 54 28.11 -32.71 -43.97
N HIS A 55 28.05 -33.98 -44.38
CA HIS A 55 27.18 -35.00 -43.79
C HIS A 55 27.52 -35.27 -42.32
N ALA A 56 28.82 -35.36 -42.01
CA ALA A 56 29.26 -35.52 -40.63
C ALA A 56 28.97 -34.28 -39.77
N GLN A 57 29.06 -33.11 -40.34
CA GLN A 57 28.74 -31.85 -39.69
C GLN A 57 27.25 -31.73 -39.36
N LYS A 58 26.38 -32.15 -40.27
CA LYS A 58 24.93 -32.22 -40.07
C LYS A 58 24.56 -33.24 -38.97
N ALA A 59 25.27 -34.36 -38.88
CA ALA A 59 25.07 -35.35 -37.83
C ALA A 59 25.48 -34.86 -36.43
N VAL A 60 26.40 -33.87 -36.35
CA VAL A 60 26.85 -33.26 -35.09
C VAL A 60 26.01 -32.05 -34.69
N GLU A 61 25.17 -31.56 -35.57
CA GLU A 61 24.41 -30.33 -35.37
C GLU A 61 23.49 -30.40 -34.13
N ALA A 62 22.83 -31.54 -33.92
CA ALA A 62 22.00 -31.77 -32.73
C ALA A 62 22.83 -31.77 -31.43
N LEU A 63 24.02 -32.34 -31.43
CA LEU A 63 24.95 -32.33 -30.32
C LEU A 63 25.50 -30.93 -30.06
N LEU A 64 25.80 -30.16 -31.11
CA LEU A 64 26.22 -28.76 -31.00
C LEU A 64 25.14 -27.88 -30.45
N LEU A 65 23.88 -28.06 -30.88
CA LEU A 65 22.72 -27.36 -30.29
C LEU A 65 22.59 -27.67 -28.81
N THR A 66 22.73 -28.92 -28.39
CA THR A 66 22.69 -29.30 -26.97
C THR A 66 23.86 -28.71 -26.19
N LEU A 67 25.09 -28.78 -26.71
CA LEU A 67 26.28 -28.22 -26.05
C LEU A 67 26.29 -26.71 -25.95
N ASN A 68 25.66 -26.02 -26.89
CA ASN A 68 25.52 -24.54 -26.89
C ASN A 68 24.22 -24.04 -26.26
N SER A 69 23.19 -24.88 -26.13
CA SER A 69 21.96 -24.56 -25.39
C SER A 69 22.18 -24.64 -23.88
N GLU A 70 23.17 -25.38 -23.42
CA GLU A 70 23.66 -25.33 -22.04
C GLU A 70 24.55 -24.09 -21.81
N THR A 71 24.05 -22.91 -22.16
CA THR A 71 24.71 -21.65 -21.80
C THR A 71 24.80 -21.52 -20.28
N PRO A 72 25.75 -20.73 -19.75
CA PRO A 72 25.87 -20.46 -18.31
C PRO A 72 24.58 -19.92 -17.64
N GLN A 73 23.63 -19.45 -18.45
CA GLN A 73 22.30 -19.04 -18.00
C GLN A 73 21.40 -20.19 -17.53
N GLN A 74 21.58 -21.41 -18.04
CA GLN A 74 20.89 -22.62 -17.56
C GLN A 74 21.54 -23.23 -16.30
N ARG A 75 22.76 -22.79 -15.97
CA ARG A 75 23.47 -23.16 -14.73
C ARG A 75 23.33 -22.18 -13.59
N MET A 76 22.53 -21.11 -13.75
CA MET A 76 22.11 -20.36 -12.61
C MET A 76 21.35 -21.33 -11.70
N ALA A 77 21.95 -21.61 -10.54
CA ALA A 77 21.34 -22.49 -9.53
C ALA A 77 19.86 -22.15 -9.48
N ALA A 78 19.01 -23.17 -9.65
CA ALA A 78 17.57 -23.03 -9.76
C ALA A 78 17.06 -22.24 -8.55
N VAL A 79 16.84 -20.93 -8.73
CA VAL A 79 16.55 -20.00 -7.65
C VAL A 79 15.10 -20.16 -7.25
N THR A 80 14.88 -20.47 -5.99
CA THR A 80 13.53 -20.54 -5.44
C THR A 80 12.97 -19.16 -5.15
N PHE A 81 11.65 -19.02 -5.16
CA PHE A 81 10.99 -17.77 -4.79
C PHE A 81 11.28 -17.40 -3.31
N GLY A 82 11.47 -18.40 -2.44
CA GLY A 82 11.87 -18.19 -1.04
C GLY A 82 13.23 -17.51 -0.92
N ALA A 83 14.21 -17.90 -1.72
CA ALA A 83 15.53 -17.27 -1.74
C ALA A 83 15.44 -15.79 -2.17
N ILE A 84 14.59 -15.48 -3.16
CA ILE A 84 14.32 -14.10 -3.55
C ILE A 84 13.63 -13.30 -2.42
N CYS A 85 12.67 -13.92 -1.73
CA CYS A 85 12.03 -13.30 -0.57
C CYS A 85 13.05 -12.92 0.51
N ASP A 86 13.97 -13.83 0.82
CA ASP A 86 14.97 -13.60 1.86
C ASP A 86 15.96 -12.50 1.46
N ARG A 87 16.47 -12.56 0.23
CA ARG A 87 17.34 -11.53 -0.30
C ARG A 87 16.65 -10.16 -0.35
N TYR A 88 15.39 -10.10 -0.81
CA TYR A 88 14.61 -8.87 -0.81
C TYR A 88 14.44 -8.28 0.59
N MET A 89 14.17 -9.14 1.59
CA MET A 89 14.04 -8.69 2.98
C MET A 89 15.35 -8.17 3.59
N GLN A 90 16.49 -8.56 3.05
CA GLN A 90 17.81 -8.11 3.50
C GLN A 90 18.28 -6.84 2.78
N GLU A 91 18.07 -6.75 1.46
CA GLU A 91 18.72 -5.74 0.61
C GLU A 91 17.79 -4.63 0.12
N GLU A 92 16.47 -4.90 -0.02
CA GLU A 92 15.55 -4.05 -0.80
C GLU A 92 14.31 -3.59 -0.02
N MET A 93 14.26 -3.85 1.28
CA MET A 93 13.11 -3.42 2.07
C MET A 93 12.98 -1.90 2.06
N PRO A 94 11.76 -1.36 1.91
CA PRO A 94 11.55 0.07 1.99
C PRO A 94 12.06 0.65 3.32
N GLU A 95 12.69 1.80 3.26
CA GLU A 95 13.18 2.52 4.45
C GLU A 95 12.03 2.86 5.41
N ARG A 96 10.88 3.24 4.85
CA ARG A 96 9.72 3.61 5.66
C ARG A 96 9.17 2.40 6.41
N TYR A 97 9.28 2.42 7.74
CA TYR A 97 8.90 1.33 8.63
C TYR A 97 7.50 0.76 8.39
N SER A 98 6.49 1.62 8.20
CA SER A 98 5.09 1.17 7.99
C SER A 98 4.92 0.36 6.70
N THR A 99 5.63 0.74 5.63
CA THR A 99 5.64 0.02 4.35
C THR A 99 6.42 -1.28 4.49
N ALA A 100 7.62 -1.23 5.10
CA ALA A 100 8.43 -2.41 5.37
C ALA A 100 7.67 -3.44 6.21
N LYS A 101 6.98 -3.01 7.28
CA LYS A 101 6.15 -3.88 8.12
C LYS A 101 5.04 -4.58 7.31
N SER A 102 4.36 -3.85 6.43
CA SER A 102 3.31 -4.40 5.57
C SER A 102 3.89 -5.40 4.56
N TYR A 103 5.01 -5.08 3.92
CA TYR A 103 5.66 -5.98 2.96
C TYR A 103 6.16 -7.24 3.64
N ARG A 104 6.84 -7.12 4.79
CA ARG A 104 7.30 -8.26 5.60
C ARG A 104 6.13 -9.18 5.98
N SER A 105 5.01 -8.60 6.42
CA SER A 105 3.80 -9.38 6.75
C SER A 105 3.26 -10.14 5.53
N ASN A 106 3.19 -9.50 4.36
CA ASN A 106 2.73 -10.15 3.12
C ASN A 106 3.67 -11.29 2.70
N ILE A 107 4.98 -11.07 2.81
CA ILE A 107 6.00 -12.07 2.45
C ILE A 107 5.93 -13.27 3.39
N VAL A 108 6.04 -13.01 4.70
CA VAL A 108 6.19 -14.07 5.71
C VAL A 108 4.90 -14.87 5.90
N ASN A 109 3.74 -14.20 5.89
CA ASN A 109 2.48 -14.86 6.22
C ASN A 109 1.75 -15.43 5.00
N HIS A 110 2.07 -15.00 3.78
CA HIS A 110 1.30 -15.39 2.59
C HIS A 110 2.16 -15.87 1.42
N LEU A 111 3.16 -15.08 0.99
CA LEU A 111 3.91 -15.38 -0.21
C LEU A 111 4.89 -16.53 0.00
N LYS A 112 5.76 -16.44 0.99
CA LYS A 112 6.78 -17.45 1.27
C LYS A 112 6.20 -18.81 1.68
N PRO A 113 5.16 -18.92 2.53
CA PRO A 113 4.55 -20.21 2.87
C PRO A 113 3.92 -20.91 1.68
N ARG A 114 3.42 -20.18 0.69
CA ARG A 114 2.76 -20.77 -0.48
C ARG A 114 3.71 -21.05 -1.65
N TRP A 115 4.66 -20.15 -1.88
CA TRP A 115 5.47 -20.16 -3.10
C TRP A 115 6.98 -20.34 -2.84
N GLY A 116 7.42 -20.32 -1.57
CA GLY A 116 8.83 -20.30 -1.21
C GLY A 116 9.65 -21.45 -1.82
N GLU A 117 9.11 -22.66 -1.85
CA GLU A 117 9.76 -23.86 -2.38
C GLU A 117 9.74 -23.95 -3.92
N TYR A 118 8.96 -23.08 -4.57
CA TYR A 118 8.86 -23.13 -6.03
C TYR A 118 10.02 -22.39 -6.69
N LEU A 119 10.53 -22.98 -7.77
CA LEU A 119 11.45 -22.28 -8.66
C LEU A 119 10.74 -21.12 -9.34
N LEU A 120 11.42 -19.98 -9.52
CA LEU A 120 10.85 -18.78 -10.15
C LEU A 120 10.21 -19.11 -11.51
N GLU A 121 10.87 -19.91 -12.33
CA GLU A 121 10.43 -20.30 -13.67
C GLU A 121 9.19 -21.23 -13.67
N LYS A 122 8.90 -21.88 -12.54
CA LYS A 122 7.75 -22.80 -12.41
C LYS A 122 6.49 -22.11 -11.92
N ILE A 123 6.57 -20.87 -11.47
CA ILE A 123 5.40 -20.11 -11.00
C ILE A 123 4.66 -19.53 -12.20
N ARG A 124 3.49 -20.09 -12.48
CA ARG A 124 2.65 -19.70 -13.63
C ARG A 124 1.59 -18.67 -13.21
N PRO A 125 1.27 -17.69 -14.08
CA PRO A 125 0.26 -16.66 -13.79
C PRO A 125 -1.09 -17.21 -13.33
N MET A 126 -1.59 -18.24 -14.03
CA MET A 126 -2.89 -18.85 -13.70
C MET A 126 -2.91 -19.49 -12.31
N ALA A 127 -1.81 -20.16 -11.92
CA ALA A 127 -1.71 -20.76 -10.59
C ALA A 127 -1.72 -19.68 -9.49
N VAL A 128 -1.14 -18.51 -9.73
CA VAL A 128 -1.17 -17.37 -8.82
C VAL A 128 -2.57 -16.74 -8.76
N GLU A 129 -3.27 -16.63 -9.91
CA GLU A 129 -4.66 -16.15 -9.95
C GLU A 129 -5.59 -17.06 -9.13
N ASP A 130 -5.51 -18.37 -9.32
CA ASP A 130 -6.33 -19.34 -8.61
C ASP A 130 -6.05 -19.31 -7.11
N TRP A 131 -4.79 -19.21 -6.72
CA TRP A 131 -4.44 -19.05 -5.32
C TRP A 131 -5.03 -17.76 -4.73
N LEU A 132 -4.82 -16.61 -5.39
CA LEU A 132 -5.38 -15.33 -4.93
C LEU A 132 -6.91 -15.35 -4.86
N LYS A 133 -7.58 -16.01 -5.83
CA LYS A 133 -9.05 -16.16 -5.84
C LYS A 133 -9.55 -16.86 -4.58
N ASN A 134 -8.86 -17.93 -4.16
CA ASN A 134 -9.27 -18.79 -3.05
C ASN A 134 -8.89 -18.27 -1.66
N LEU A 135 -8.05 -17.20 -1.56
CA LEU A 135 -7.74 -16.60 -0.27
C LEU A 135 -8.99 -15.94 0.35
N PRO A 136 -9.25 -16.12 1.66
CA PRO A 136 -10.37 -15.48 2.37
C PRO A 136 -10.03 -14.01 2.70
N MET A 137 -9.72 -13.20 1.68
CA MET A 137 -9.26 -11.82 1.82
C MET A 137 -10.02 -10.89 0.88
N ALA A 138 -10.08 -9.60 1.24
CA ALA A 138 -10.62 -8.56 0.37
C ALA A 138 -9.79 -8.42 -0.92
N SER A 139 -10.45 -8.09 -2.04
CA SER A 139 -9.80 -7.94 -3.35
C SER A 139 -8.62 -6.95 -3.33
N LYS A 140 -8.71 -5.88 -2.53
CA LYS A 140 -7.62 -4.92 -2.35
C LYS A 140 -6.38 -5.54 -1.70
N SER A 141 -6.58 -6.36 -0.65
CA SER A 141 -5.48 -7.08 0.01
C SER A 141 -4.82 -8.09 -0.95
N LYS A 142 -5.63 -8.80 -1.75
CA LYS A 142 -5.12 -9.69 -2.82
C LYS A 142 -4.29 -8.91 -3.85
N SER A 143 -4.73 -7.71 -4.23
CA SER A 143 -3.97 -6.83 -5.13
C SER A 143 -2.64 -6.39 -4.51
N HIS A 144 -2.57 -6.16 -3.20
CA HIS A 144 -1.31 -5.86 -2.52
C HIS A 144 -0.35 -7.06 -2.53
N LEU A 145 -0.84 -8.28 -2.27
CA LEU A 145 -0.02 -9.50 -2.39
C LEU A 145 0.55 -9.65 -3.80
N LYS A 146 -0.29 -9.47 -4.84
CA LYS A 146 0.16 -9.44 -6.23
C LYS A 146 1.27 -8.41 -6.45
N SER A 147 1.08 -7.17 -5.95
CA SER A 147 2.05 -6.08 -6.15
C SER A 147 3.41 -6.38 -5.50
N VAL A 148 3.41 -6.94 -4.29
CA VAL A 148 4.65 -7.35 -3.60
C VAL A 148 5.34 -8.48 -4.36
N MET A 149 4.59 -9.50 -4.81
CA MET A 149 5.13 -10.60 -5.61
C MET A 149 5.70 -10.10 -6.95
N HIS A 150 5.01 -9.17 -7.61
CA HIS A 150 5.48 -8.54 -8.86
C HIS A 150 6.81 -7.80 -8.66
N LEU A 151 6.93 -7.04 -7.55
CA LEU A 151 8.15 -6.34 -7.19
C LEU A 151 9.33 -7.30 -6.98
N MET A 152 9.10 -8.46 -6.34
CA MET A 152 10.14 -9.47 -6.16
C MET A 152 10.66 -10.04 -7.48
N TYR A 153 9.78 -10.26 -8.45
CA TYR A 153 10.19 -10.66 -9.80
C TYR A 153 10.97 -9.56 -10.53
N GLN A 154 10.63 -8.29 -10.32
CA GLN A 154 11.41 -7.18 -10.84
C GLN A 154 12.82 -7.13 -10.23
N CYS A 155 12.92 -7.34 -8.91
CA CYS A 155 14.22 -7.44 -8.25
C CYS A 155 15.02 -8.65 -8.76
N ALA A 156 14.39 -9.81 -8.89
CA ALA A 156 15.05 -11.02 -9.42
C ALA A 156 15.59 -10.80 -10.85
N ALA A 157 14.85 -10.09 -11.70
CA ALA A 157 15.31 -9.73 -13.04
C ALA A 157 16.49 -8.74 -12.99
N ARG A 158 16.42 -7.71 -12.12
CA ARG A 158 17.51 -6.74 -11.91
C ARG A 158 18.77 -7.38 -11.33
N TRP A 159 18.62 -8.40 -10.49
CA TRP A 159 19.73 -9.20 -9.96
C TRP A 159 20.27 -10.26 -10.95
N GLU A 160 19.72 -10.29 -12.16
CA GLU A 160 20.09 -11.23 -13.24
C GLU A 160 19.93 -12.71 -12.85
N VAL A 161 19.08 -13.00 -11.84
CA VAL A 161 18.78 -14.38 -11.40
C VAL A 161 17.48 -14.92 -12.00
N PHE A 162 16.81 -14.13 -12.83
CA PHE A 162 15.59 -14.48 -13.56
C PHE A 162 15.66 -13.92 -14.98
N ASN A 163 15.66 -14.79 -15.97
CA ASN A 163 15.97 -14.43 -17.35
C ASN A 163 14.75 -14.41 -18.28
N GLU A 164 13.54 -14.42 -17.77
CA GLU A 164 12.36 -14.26 -18.63
C GLU A 164 12.21 -12.81 -19.07
N GLN A 165 11.97 -12.60 -20.36
CA GLN A 165 11.77 -11.27 -20.96
C GLN A 165 10.58 -10.52 -20.37
N ARG A 166 9.66 -11.21 -19.68
CA ARG A 166 8.45 -10.64 -19.11
C ARG A 166 8.15 -11.20 -17.72
N ASN A 167 7.95 -10.30 -16.77
CA ASN A 167 7.50 -10.66 -15.42
C ASN A 167 6.14 -11.39 -15.48
N PRO A 168 6.05 -12.69 -15.10
CA PRO A 168 4.82 -13.45 -15.21
C PRO A 168 3.70 -12.90 -14.34
N ILE A 169 4.03 -12.25 -13.21
CA ILE A 169 3.05 -11.67 -12.29
C ILE A 169 2.35 -10.42 -12.90
N ALA A 170 2.93 -9.80 -13.91
CA ALA A 170 2.27 -8.72 -14.65
C ALA A 170 0.96 -9.20 -15.30
N LEU A 171 0.91 -10.45 -15.75
CA LEU A 171 -0.25 -11.07 -16.39
C LEU A 171 -1.36 -11.45 -15.40
N VAL A 172 -1.05 -11.58 -14.11
CA VAL A 172 -2.00 -11.98 -13.06
C VAL A 172 -3.10 -10.95 -12.91
N ARG A 173 -4.36 -11.38 -12.87
CA ARG A 173 -5.53 -10.51 -12.70
C ARG A 173 -6.18 -10.72 -11.35
N VAL A 174 -6.54 -9.63 -10.67
CA VAL A 174 -7.31 -9.66 -9.43
C VAL A 174 -8.65 -8.97 -9.66
N LYS A 175 -9.73 -9.76 -9.71
CA LYS A 175 -11.07 -9.22 -9.93
C LYS A 175 -11.49 -8.31 -8.77
N GLY A 176 -12.01 -7.12 -9.09
CA GLY A 176 -12.54 -6.17 -8.10
C GLY A 176 -11.48 -5.43 -7.28
N GLY A 177 -10.19 -5.57 -7.59
CA GLY A 177 -9.10 -4.90 -6.85
C GLY A 177 -9.10 -3.38 -6.98
N SER A 178 -9.60 -2.85 -8.10
CA SER A 178 -9.73 -1.40 -8.38
C SER A 178 -11.09 -0.81 -8.02
N LYS A 179 -12.12 -1.65 -7.79
CA LYS A 179 -13.46 -1.15 -7.48
C LYS A 179 -13.55 -0.70 -6.02
N ARG A 180 -13.93 0.56 -5.82
CA ARG A 180 -14.29 1.08 -4.50
C ARG A 180 -15.63 0.49 -4.09
N ARG A 181 -15.67 -0.34 -3.05
CA ARG A 181 -16.88 -1.04 -2.60
C ARG A 181 -17.80 -0.17 -1.76
N GLN A 182 -17.25 0.79 -1.00
CA GLN A 182 -18.02 1.63 -0.09
C GLN A 182 -17.68 3.09 -0.33
N ARG A 183 -18.71 3.95 -0.29
CA ARG A 183 -18.53 5.39 -0.22
C ARG A 183 -17.97 5.74 1.15
N PRO A 184 -17.10 6.76 1.27
CA PRO A 184 -16.68 7.24 2.58
C PRO A 184 -17.90 7.70 3.37
N THR A 185 -17.92 7.38 4.65
CA THR A 185 -18.87 7.96 5.58
C THR A 185 -18.52 9.42 5.80
N THR A 186 -19.48 10.31 5.60
CA THR A 186 -19.43 11.72 5.96
C THR A 186 -20.51 12.03 7.00
N LEU A 187 -20.30 13.08 7.78
CA LEU A 187 -21.18 13.54 8.85
C LEU A 187 -21.80 14.87 8.46
N THR A 188 -23.03 15.12 8.94
CA THR A 188 -23.58 16.47 9.00
C THR A 188 -22.98 17.22 10.20
N VAL A 189 -23.24 18.52 10.31
CA VAL A 189 -22.80 19.33 11.46
C VAL A 189 -23.42 18.81 12.74
N GLU A 190 -24.71 18.51 12.72
CA GLU A 190 -25.49 18.01 13.86
C GLU A 190 -24.96 16.62 14.30
N GLU A 191 -24.68 15.71 13.36
CA GLU A 191 -24.10 14.40 13.66
C GLU A 191 -22.71 14.52 14.30
N PHE A 192 -21.90 15.48 13.83
CA PHE A 192 -20.59 15.77 14.40
C PHE A 192 -20.72 16.32 15.83
N GLU A 193 -21.61 17.26 16.08
CA GLU A 193 -21.85 17.85 17.40
C GLU A 193 -22.29 16.77 18.42
N LEU A 194 -23.16 15.84 18.03
CA LEU A 194 -23.57 14.71 18.87
C LEU A 194 -22.38 13.83 19.26
N ILE A 195 -21.43 13.60 18.35
CA ILE A 195 -20.21 12.82 18.64
C ILE A 195 -19.32 13.60 19.62
N VAL A 196 -19.08 14.88 19.35
CA VAL A 196 -18.21 15.74 20.18
C VAL A 196 -18.77 15.89 21.60
N ALA A 197 -20.10 15.99 21.76
CA ALA A 197 -20.77 16.09 23.07
C ALA A 197 -20.46 14.86 23.97
N THR A 198 -20.25 13.69 23.39
CA THR A 198 -19.95 12.45 24.13
C THR A 198 -18.46 12.22 24.41
N LEU A 199 -17.57 13.00 23.80
CA LEU A 199 -16.13 12.85 23.97
C LEU A 199 -15.61 13.71 25.13
N GLN A 200 -14.68 13.14 25.88
CA GLN A 200 -13.90 13.86 26.89
C GLN A 200 -12.55 14.30 26.30
N GLU A 201 -11.89 15.25 26.96
CA GLU A 201 -10.51 15.59 26.61
C GLU A 201 -9.55 14.43 26.96
N PRO A 202 -8.51 14.22 26.17
CA PRO A 202 -8.09 15.00 24.98
C PRO A 202 -8.79 14.59 23.67
N TRP A 203 -9.64 13.58 23.68
CA TRP A 203 -10.22 12.99 22.46
C TRP A 203 -11.15 13.96 21.73
N ARG A 204 -11.85 14.81 22.48
CA ARG A 204 -12.70 15.86 21.94
C ARG A 204 -11.88 16.82 21.08
N LEU A 205 -10.80 17.37 21.63
CA LEU A 205 -9.91 18.29 20.91
C LEU A 205 -9.25 17.62 19.70
N MET A 206 -8.77 16.37 19.83
CA MET A 206 -8.21 15.64 18.68
C MET A 206 -9.21 15.52 17.52
N VAL A 207 -10.48 15.26 17.82
CA VAL A 207 -11.55 15.14 16.82
C VAL A 207 -11.88 16.51 16.21
N GLN A 208 -11.91 17.58 17.04
CA GLN A 208 -12.12 18.94 16.55
C GLN A 208 -10.99 19.38 15.61
N ILE A 209 -9.72 19.12 15.95
CA ILE A 209 -8.58 19.37 15.07
C ILE A 209 -8.70 18.56 13.77
N ALA A 210 -9.07 17.27 13.86
CA ALA A 210 -9.27 16.45 12.69
C ALA A 210 -10.34 17.00 11.75
N GLN A 211 -11.45 17.51 12.31
CA GLN A 211 -12.56 18.04 11.54
C GLN A 211 -12.29 19.45 11.01
N CYS A 212 -11.67 20.33 11.79
CA CYS A 212 -11.46 21.73 11.41
C CYS A 212 -10.28 21.91 10.44
N LEU A 213 -9.25 21.07 10.54
CA LEU A 213 -8.03 21.20 9.76
C LEU A 213 -7.82 20.04 8.75
N GLY A 214 -8.68 19.04 8.78
CA GLY A 214 -8.57 17.87 7.90
C GLY A 214 -7.27 17.07 8.08
N LEU A 215 -6.57 17.17 9.22
CA LEU A 215 -5.31 16.50 9.46
C LEU A 215 -5.46 14.96 9.47
N ARG A 216 -4.40 14.23 9.10
CA ARG A 216 -4.36 12.79 9.34
C ARG A 216 -4.13 12.53 10.83
N VAL A 217 -4.75 11.50 11.37
CA VAL A 217 -4.60 11.20 12.81
C VAL A 217 -3.15 10.96 13.23
N SER A 218 -2.31 10.42 12.34
CA SER A 218 -0.88 10.27 12.61
C SER A 218 -0.15 11.61 12.76
N GLU A 219 -0.62 12.64 12.06
CA GLU A 219 -0.12 14.01 12.17
C GLU A 219 -0.61 14.64 13.48
N ILE A 220 -1.90 14.50 13.81
CA ILE A 220 -2.48 15.01 15.07
C ILE A 220 -1.79 14.39 16.29
N ALA A 221 -1.57 13.06 16.27
CA ALA A 221 -0.92 12.38 17.38
C ALA A 221 0.54 12.83 17.57
N ALA A 222 1.20 13.35 16.53
CA ALA A 222 2.59 13.80 16.56
C ALA A 222 2.75 15.31 16.73
N LEU A 223 1.67 16.05 17.07
CA LEU A 223 1.76 17.49 17.31
C LEU A 223 2.55 17.77 18.59
N GLN A 224 3.41 18.77 18.49
CA GLN A 224 4.15 19.37 19.61
C GLN A 224 3.74 20.82 19.79
N TRP A 225 3.94 21.36 20.98
CA TRP A 225 3.57 22.76 21.27
C TRP A 225 4.33 23.74 20.38
N ASP A 226 5.57 23.44 20.04
CA ASP A 226 6.42 24.27 19.15
C ASP A 226 5.94 24.29 17.68
N ASP A 227 4.98 23.43 17.31
CA ASP A 227 4.36 23.48 15.99
C ASP A 227 3.35 24.61 15.84
N PHE A 228 2.89 25.19 16.96
CA PHE A 228 1.88 26.25 16.97
C PHE A 228 2.53 27.64 16.99
N ASP A 229 2.31 28.40 15.94
CA ASP A 229 2.59 29.84 15.91
C ASP A 229 1.28 30.57 16.21
N PHE A 230 1.05 30.85 17.49
CA PHE A 230 -0.18 31.50 17.94
C PHE A 230 -0.25 32.97 17.53
N ASP A 231 0.88 33.64 17.31
CA ASP A 231 0.95 35.03 16.87
C ASP A 231 0.48 35.17 15.42
N LYS A 232 0.89 34.24 14.57
CA LYS A 232 0.46 34.18 13.17
C LYS A 232 -0.79 33.36 12.92
N ASN A 233 -1.38 32.76 13.97
CA ASN A 233 -2.51 31.86 13.86
C ASN A 233 -2.29 30.75 12.82
N GLN A 234 -1.20 29.99 12.96
CA GLN A 234 -0.86 28.89 12.05
C GLN A 234 -0.24 27.70 12.79
N LEU A 235 -0.39 26.53 12.21
CA LEU A 235 0.12 25.25 12.70
C LEU A 235 1.04 24.63 11.65
N LEU A 236 2.29 24.33 12.03
CA LEU A 236 3.23 23.58 11.19
C LEU A 236 2.98 22.09 11.34
N VAL A 237 2.68 21.41 10.24
CA VAL A 237 2.53 19.95 10.23
C VAL A 237 3.79 19.33 9.59
N GLN A 238 4.64 18.71 10.38
CA GLN A 238 5.94 18.23 9.93
C GLN A 238 6.24 16.78 10.33
N ARG A 239 5.49 16.21 11.27
CA ARG A 239 5.73 14.87 11.82
C ARG A 239 4.51 13.97 11.75
N SER A 240 4.72 12.68 11.84
CA SER A 240 3.65 11.68 11.95
C SER A 240 4.01 10.58 12.95
N PHE A 241 3.06 10.17 13.78
CA PHE A 241 3.21 9.05 14.72
C PHE A 241 2.49 7.82 14.21
N VAL A 242 3.28 6.79 13.85
CA VAL A 242 2.76 5.54 13.26
C VAL A 242 3.44 4.32 13.89
N ASN A 243 2.67 3.38 14.39
CA ASN A 243 3.19 2.13 15.00
C ASN A 243 4.20 2.36 16.12
N GLY A 244 4.04 3.40 16.94
CA GLY A 244 4.93 3.71 18.05
C GLY A 244 6.22 4.45 17.66
N ARG A 245 6.34 4.89 16.42
CA ARG A 245 7.48 5.66 15.89
C ARG A 245 7.02 7.02 15.40
N VAL A 246 7.86 8.01 15.62
CA VAL A 246 7.73 9.33 15.03
C VAL A 246 8.59 9.33 13.77
N ASP A 247 7.98 9.62 12.65
CA ASP A 247 8.62 9.76 11.34
C ASP A 247 8.23 11.11 10.75
N ASP A 248 8.95 11.58 9.75
CA ASP A 248 8.55 12.72 8.94
C ASP A 248 7.21 12.45 8.23
N VAL A 249 6.53 13.50 7.83
CA VAL A 249 5.29 13.37 7.06
C VAL A 249 5.53 12.61 5.75
N LYS A 250 4.46 12.01 5.23
CA LYS A 250 4.53 11.06 4.11
C LYS A 250 5.11 11.63 2.81
N THR A 251 5.00 12.94 2.60
CA THR A 251 5.46 13.64 1.39
C THR A 251 5.88 15.06 1.78
N GLU A 252 6.78 15.68 1.03
CA GLU A 252 7.15 17.09 1.17
C GLU A 252 5.92 18.01 1.16
N TYR A 253 4.92 17.71 0.31
CA TYR A 253 3.63 18.43 0.28
C TYR A 253 2.79 18.28 1.57
N SER A 254 3.18 17.40 2.48
CA SER A 254 2.49 17.24 3.77
C SER A 254 3.15 18.06 4.88
N GLN A 255 4.36 18.57 4.65
CA GLN A 255 5.00 19.54 5.52
C GLN A 255 4.57 20.93 5.09
N ASP A 256 3.64 21.53 5.82
CA ASP A 256 3.08 22.83 5.45
C ASP A 256 2.44 23.49 6.67
N TYR A 257 2.31 24.81 6.59
CA TYR A 257 1.55 25.61 7.55
C TYR A 257 0.06 25.54 7.23
N VAL A 258 -0.73 25.25 8.25
CA VAL A 258 -2.19 25.22 8.17
C VAL A 258 -2.72 26.40 8.97
N PRO A 259 -3.61 27.24 8.39
CA PRO A 259 -4.19 28.38 9.12
C PRO A 259 -5.08 27.90 10.27
N LEU A 260 -4.96 28.54 11.42
CA LEU A 260 -5.78 28.31 12.61
C LEU A 260 -6.85 29.40 12.70
N HIS A 261 -8.08 29.00 12.91
CA HIS A 261 -9.13 29.94 13.27
C HIS A 261 -9.00 30.33 14.74
N PRO A 262 -9.18 31.62 15.15
CA PRO A 262 -9.05 32.05 16.54
C PRO A 262 -9.82 31.21 17.54
N SER A 263 -11.06 30.83 17.24
CA SER A 263 -11.85 29.95 18.13
C SER A 263 -11.21 28.57 18.35
N LEU A 264 -10.50 28.01 17.37
CA LEU A 264 -9.75 26.76 17.55
C LEU A 264 -8.51 27.02 18.40
N THR A 265 -7.82 28.13 18.18
CA THR A 265 -6.67 28.57 18.98
C THR A 265 -7.03 28.65 20.47
N GLU A 266 -8.17 29.28 20.81
CA GLU A 266 -8.66 29.37 22.21
C GLU A 266 -8.84 27.97 22.83
N ILE A 267 -9.44 27.02 22.10
CA ILE A 267 -9.63 25.65 22.59
C ILE A 267 -8.28 24.93 22.81
N VAL A 268 -7.34 25.12 21.90
CA VAL A 268 -5.98 24.55 22.03
C VAL A 268 -5.25 25.16 23.23
N LEU A 269 -5.32 26.48 23.42
CA LEU A 269 -4.73 27.17 24.57
C LEU A 269 -5.37 26.74 25.90
N LYS A 270 -6.68 26.53 25.94
CA LYS A 270 -7.34 25.95 27.11
C LYS A 270 -6.84 24.55 27.41
N TRP A 271 -6.58 23.73 26.38
CA TRP A 271 -6.01 22.40 26.57
C TRP A 271 -4.57 22.45 27.09
N SER A 272 -3.75 23.42 26.69
CA SER A 272 -2.37 23.54 27.14
C SER A 272 -2.22 23.63 28.66
N THR A 273 -3.23 24.21 29.37
CA THR A 273 -3.23 24.25 30.84
C THR A 273 -3.55 22.93 31.53
N GLN A 274 -4.03 21.93 30.78
CA GLN A 274 -4.43 20.60 31.27
C GLN A 274 -3.56 19.47 30.70
N ALA A 275 -2.80 19.76 29.67
CA ALA A 275 -1.95 18.78 28.99
C ALA A 275 -0.82 18.31 29.90
N VAL A 276 -0.44 17.03 29.78
CA VAL A 276 0.68 16.47 30.49
C VAL A 276 1.97 17.03 29.89
N PRO A 277 2.82 17.71 30.68
CA PRO A 277 4.13 18.16 30.20
C PRO A 277 5.02 16.96 29.83
N THR A 278 5.68 17.04 28.71
CA THR A 278 6.68 16.04 28.28
C THR A 278 7.94 16.75 27.80
N GLU A 279 9.07 16.08 27.87
CA GLU A 279 10.35 16.62 27.40
C GLU A 279 10.29 17.03 25.92
N GLU A 280 9.62 16.21 25.11
CA GLU A 280 9.45 16.49 23.69
C GLU A 280 8.30 17.46 23.35
N GLY A 281 7.56 17.91 24.36
CA GLY A 281 6.48 18.89 24.18
C GLY A 281 5.23 18.38 23.47
N TRP A 282 4.87 17.08 23.58
CA TRP A 282 3.71 16.50 22.92
C TRP A 282 2.39 17.13 23.41
N VAL A 283 1.56 17.55 22.45
CA VAL A 283 0.22 18.09 22.73
C VAL A 283 -0.71 17.02 23.30
N PHE A 284 -0.58 15.78 22.80
CA PHE A 284 -1.42 14.64 23.17
C PHE A 284 -0.57 13.47 23.71
N ALA A 285 0.01 13.68 24.90
CA ALA A 285 0.82 12.69 25.58
C ALA A 285 -0.02 11.76 26.46
N ASN A 286 0.33 10.48 26.45
CA ASN A 286 -0.19 9.53 27.42
C ASN A 286 0.58 9.71 28.74
N PRO A 287 -0.10 10.02 29.88
CA PRO A 287 0.56 10.31 31.16
C PRO A 287 1.34 9.14 31.75
N ARG A 288 1.11 7.91 31.28
CA ARG A 288 1.84 6.72 31.76
C ARG A 288 3.13 6.47 30.98
N THR A 289 3.21 6.91 29.72
CA THR A 289 4.34 6.59 28.84
C THR A 289 5.11 7.81 28.38
N ASN A 290 4.59 9.02 28.65
CA ASN A 290 5.08 10.30 28.14
C ASN A 290 5.22 10.36 26.60
N ARG A 291 4.53 9.47 25.88
CA ARG A 291 4.57 9.34 24.42
C ARG A 291 3.19 9.61 23.83
N PRO A 292 3.12 9.92 22.54
CA PRO A 292 1.83 10.09 21.87
C PRO A 292 0.90 8.89 22.05
N TYR A 293 -0.38 9.12 22.15
CA TYR A 293 -1.39 8.08 22.20
C TYR A 293 -1.45 7.29 20.89
N TYR A 294 -1.74 6.00 20.97
CA TYR A 294 -1.99 5.17 19.80
C TYR A 294 -3.36 5.47 19.19
N PRO A 295 -3.44 6.00 17.95
CA PRO A 295 -4.71 6.37 17.32
C PRO A 295 -5.71 5.22 17.19
N THR A 296 -5.23 4.00 17.03
CA THR A 296 -6.07 2.80 16.94
C THR A 296 -6.81 2.49 18.24
N GLU A 297 -6.17 2.71 19.39
CA GLU A 297 -6.80 2.52 20.69
C GLU A 297 -7.85 3.61 20.96
N ILE A 298 -7.54 4.86 20.62
CA ILE A 298 -8.51 5.97 20.71
C ILE A 298 -9.74 5.67 19.86
N GLN A 299 -9.53 5.25 18.61
CA GLN A 299 -10.64 4.91 17.71
C GLN A 299 -11.52 3.80 18.30
N LYS A 300 -10.92 2.77 18.85
CA LYS A 300 -11.64 1.61 19.38
C LYS A 300 -12.37 1.93 20.68
N ARG A 301 -11.72 2.66 21.59
CA ARG A 301 -12.22 2.87 22.95
C ARG A 301 -13.08 4.12 23.11
N HIS A 302 -12.92 5.12 22.25
CA HIS A 302 -13.58 6.41 22.38
C HIS A 302 -14.41 6.78 21.14
N LEU A 303 -13.82 6.81 19.94
CA LEU A 303 -14.53 7.29 18.75
C LEU A 303 -15.71 6.40 18.33
N ARG A 304 -15.49 5.08 18.20
CA ARG A 304 -16.57 4.18 17.81
C ARG A 304 -17.72 4.15 18.81
N PRO A 305 -17.46 4.07 20.11
CA PRO A 305 -18.53 4.20 21.10
C PRO A 305 -19.29 5.54 21.01
N SER A 306 -18.57 6.66 20.88
CA SER A 306 -19.20 7.98 20.69
C SER A 306 -20.04 8.04 19.41
N GLY A 307 -19.55 7.43 18.32
CA GLY A 307 -20.34 7.30 17.10
C GLY A 307 -21.66 6.54 17.32
N CYS A 308 -21.67 5.50 18.13
CA CYS A 308 -22.91 4.79 18.46
C CYS A 308 -23.91 5.66 19.24
N CYS A 309 -23.45 6.72 19.91
CA CYS A 309 -24.31 7.65 20.62
C CYS A 309 -25.07 8.63 19.71
N VAL A 310 -24.80 8.66 18.40
CA VAL A 310 -25.56 9.51 17.45
C VAL A 310 -27.02 9.04 17.31
N VAL A 311 -27.32 7.81 17.61
CA VAL A 311 -28.69 7.27 17.60
C VAL A 311 -29.22 7.08 19.02
N GLU A 312 -30.54 7.14 19.17
CA GLU A 312 -31.21 6.78 20.42
C GLU A 312 -30.94 5.33 20.83
N CYS A 313 -30.85 5.06 22.11
CA CYS A 313 -30.68 3.69 22.62
C CYS A 313 -32.01 2.94 22.73
N PRO A 314 -32.23 1.84 21.99
CA PRO A 314 -33.50 1.10 22.07
C PRO A 314 -33.75 0.44 23.42
N THR A 315 -32.71 0.23 24.23
CA THR A 315 -32.85 -0.47 25.53
C THR A 315 -33.16 0.47 26.68
N CYS A 316 -32.50 1.62 26.75
CA CYS A 316 -32.64 2.55 27.90
C CYS A 316 -33.23 3.91 27.53
N GLY A 317 -33.58 4.16 26.27
CA GLY A 317 -34.11 5.45 25.81
C GLY A 317 -33.13 6.61 25.85
N ALA A 318 -31.81 6.34 26.07
CA ALA A 318 -30.82 7.43 26.08
C ALA A 318 -30.82 8.17 24.74
N ALA A 319 -31.04 9.47 24.77
CA ALA A 319 -31.16 10.32 23.59
C ALA A 319 -29.88 10.35 22.76
N PRO A 320 -29.93 10.76 21.47
CA PRO A 320 -28.74 11.08 20.68
C PRO A 320 -27.83 12.07 21.41
N GLY A 321 -26.52 11.85 21.33
CA GLY A 321 -25.51 12.67 22.01
C GLY A 321 -25.32 12.37 23.51
N VAL A 322 -26.05 11.40 24.07
CA VAL A 322 -26.00 11.04 25.50
C VAL A 322 -25.56 9.57 25.65
N TRP A 323 -24.71 9.27 26.61
CA TRP A 323 -24.31 7.91 26.95
C TRP A 323 -25.48 7.11 27.54
N CYS A 324 -25.43 5.79 27.40
CA CYS A 324 -26.40 4.93 28.09
C CYS A 324 -26.18 5.01 29.60
N ASN A 325 -27.27 5.24 30.36
CA ASN A 325 -27.24 5.17 31.81
C ASN A 325 -27.06 3.71 32.24
N GLN A 326 -25.88 3.39 32.73
CA GLN A 326 -25.62 2.12 33.41
C GLN A 326 -24.95 2.46 34.73
N ASP A 327 -25.67 2.24 35.83
CA ASP A 327 -25.23 2.41 37.21
C ASP A 327 -24.19 1.34 37.62
N GLN A 328 -23.09 1.23 36.88
CA GLN A 328 -21.96 0.39 37.31
C GLN A 328 -20.77 1.27 37.67
N LYS A 329 -20.72 1.69 38.92
CA LYS A 329 -19.52 2.15 39.59
C LYS A 329 -18.54 0.99 39.70
N THR A 330 -17.65 0.86 38.75
CA THR A 330 -16.47 0.02 38.93
C THR A 330 -15.39 0.87 39.62
N GLY A 331 -14.68 0.34 40.61
CA GLY A 331 -13.74 1.04 41.49
C GLY A 331 -12.58 1.81 40.83
N ASN A 332 -12.51 1.85 39.49
CA ASN A 332 -11.46 2.52 38.71
C ASN A 332 -12.03 3.56 37.70
N GLY A 333 -13.14 4.22 38.02
CA GLY A 333 -13.71 5.27 37.17
C GLY A 333 -14.98 4.84 36.44
N VAL A 334 -15.74 5.82 35.94
CA VAL A 334 -16.98 5.59 35.19
C VAL A 334 -16.65 4.92 33.85
N ARG A 335 -16.92 3.63 33.74
CA ARG A 335 -16.83 2.92 32.46
C ARG A 335 -18.07 3.28 31.64
N MET A 336 -17.91 4.07 30.59
CA MET A 336 -18.99 4.37 29.66
C MET A 336 -19.35 3.11 28.88
N LEU A 337 -20.46 2.48 29.23
CA LEU A 337 -20.97 1.26 28.60
C LEU A 337 -22.08 1.64 27.62
N LEU A 338 -22.12 0.92 26.49
CA LEU A 338 -23.20 1.00 25.52
C LEU A 338 -23.98 -0.30 25.53
N HIS A 339 -25.29 -0.20 25.38
CA HIS A 339 -26.13 -1.39 25.14
C HIS A 339 -25.82 -1.96 23.76
N GLU A 340 -25.74 -3.28 23.66
CA GLU A 340 -25.42 -3.99 22.40
C GLU A 340 -26.42 -3.65 21.30
N THR A 341 -27.68 -3.45 21.66
CA THR A 341 -28.74 -3.02 20.74
C THR A 341 -28.45 -1.66 20.11
N ARG A 342 -27.94 -0.71 20.89
CA ARG A 342 -27.53 0.63 20.37
C ARG A 342 -26.37 0.48 19.40
N VAL A 343 -25.39 -0.34 19.72
CA VAL A 343 -24.25 -0.63 18.82
C VAL A 343 -24.72 -1.24 17.51
N LYS A 344 -25.63 -2.23 17.56
CA LYS A 344 -26.21 -2.84 16.34
C LYS A 344 -27.01 -1.84 15.50
N ASN A 345 -27.74 -0.95 16.13
CA ASN A 345 -28.58 0.03 15.44
C ASN A 345 -27.81 1.27 14.96
N SER A 346 -26.56 1.45 15.38
CA SER A 346 -25.77 2.64 15.03
C SER A 346 -25.40 2.73 13.54
N GLY A 347 -25.54 1.67 12.75
CA GLY A 347 -25.32 1.65 11.30
C GLY A 347 -23.95 2.20 10.90
N LYS A 348 -23.95 3.27 10.08
CA LYS A 348 -22.72 3.92 9.61
C LYS A 348 -21.85 4.51 10.73
N TYR A 349 -22.47 4.90 11.86
CA TYR A 349 -21.78 5.61 12.94
C TYR A 349 -20.94 4.69 13.81
N GLY A 350 -21.35 3.43 14.03
CA GLY A 350 -20.54 2.43 14.74
C GLY A 350 -19.23 2.06 14.05
N GLY A 351 -19.13 2.35 12.74
CA GLY A 351 -17.94 2.14 11.91
C GLY A 351 -17.05 3.36 11.72
N ILE A 352 -17.34 4.49 12.37
CA ILE A 352 -16.55 5.72 12.19
C ILE A 352 -15.08 5.52 12.59
N GLY A 353 -14.21 6.24 11.90
CA GLY A 353 -12.80 6.28 12.17
C GLY A 353 -12.23 7.65 11.89
N TRP A 354 -10.94 7.82 12.15
CA TRP A 354 -10.27 9.10 11.98
C TRP A 354 -10.40 9.68 10.56
N HIS A 355 -10.42 8.83 9.54
CA HIS A 355 -10.61 9.29 8.17
C HIS A 355 -12.02 9.79 7.87
N THR A 356 -13.02 9.43 8.70
CA THR A 356 -14.38 9.97 8.58
C THR A 356 -14.36 11.49 8.72
N PHE A 357 -13.66 12.03 9.72
CA PHE A 357 -13.56 13.49 9.93
C PHE A 357 -12.85 14.18 8.78
N ARG A 358 -11.75 13.63 8.29
CA ARG A 358 -11.05 14.17 7.12
C ARG A 358 -11.90 14.12 5.85
N HIS A 359 -12.70 13.07 5.67
CA HIS A 359 -13.64 12.99 4.56
C HIS A 359 -14.78 14.00 4.71
N THR A 360 -15.29 14.16 5.92
CA THR A 360 -16.32 15.16 6.26
C THR A 360 -15.80 16.57 6.02
N TYR A 361 -14.59 16.90 6.50
CA TYR A 361 -13.95 18.19 6.23
C TYR A 361 -13.89 18.51 4.73
N ARG A 362 -13.46 17.52 3.94
CA ARG A 362 -13.43 17.68 2.48
C ARG A 362 -14.84 17.92 1.89
N SER A 363 -15.85 17.22 2.40
CA SER A 363 -17.24 17.39 1.95
C SER A 363 -17.76 18.79 2.29
N TRP A 364 -17.48 19.28 3.49
CA TRP A 364 -17.86 20.62 3.90
C TRP A 364 -17.12 21.70 3.12
N LEU A 365 -15.84 21.50 2.76
CA LEU A 365 -15.15 22.42 1.83
C LEU A 365 -15.83 22.48 0.45
N ASP A 366 -16.38 21.39 -0.05
CA ASP A 366 -17.19 21.42 -1.27
C ASP A 366 -18.47 22.26 -1.10
N GLU A 367 -19.14 22.12 0.05
CA GLU A 367 -20.37 22.86 0.36
C GLU A 367 -20.11 24.37 0.48
N THR A 368 -18.92 24.79 0.94
CA THR A 368 -18.52 26.20 0.95
C THR A 368 -18.19 26.76 -0.45
N GLY A 369 -18.15 25.93 -1.47
CA GLY A 369 -17.79 26.34 -2.82
C GLY A 369 -16.28 26.60 -3.01
N ALA A 370 -15.43 26.19 -2.09
CA ALA A 370 -13.99 26.39 -2.17
C ALA A 370 -13.41 25.79 -3.47
N PRO A 371 -12.55 26.52 -4.23
CA PRO A 371 -11.95 26.02 -5.45
C PRO A 371 -11.16 24.72 -5.20
N MET A 372 -11.16 23.80 -6.18
CA MET A 372 -10.54 22.49 -6.05
C MET A 372 -9.03 22.59 -5.68
N LYS A 373 -8.34 23.61 -6.18
CA LYS A 373 -6.93 23.86 -5.86
C LYS A 373 -6.73 24.20 -4.39
N VAL A 374 -7.58 25.09 -3.85
CA VAL A 374 -7.58 25.45 -2.42
C VAL A 374 -7.87 24.23 -1.56
N GLN A 375 -8.83 23.39 -1.95
CA GLN A 375 -9.13 22.14 -1.25
C GLN A 375 -7.97 21.16 -1.28
N GLN A 376 -7.24 21.06 -2.41
CA GLN A 376 -6.04 20.22 -2.52
C GLN A 376 -4.96 20.68 -1.53
N GLU A 377 -4.72 21.99 -1.44
CA GLU A 377 -3.73 22.57 -0.55
C GLU A 377 -4.12 22.39 0.92
N LEU A 378 -5.34 22.76 1.31
CA LEU A 378 -5.84 22.54 2.68
C LEU A 378 -5.81 21.06 3.10
N MET A 379 -6.09 20.14 2.18
CA MET A 379 -5.98 18.70 2.40
C MET A 379 -4.54 18.18 2.34
N ARG A 380 -3.59 19.00 1.89
CA ARG A 380 -2.19 18.64 1.68
C ARG A 380 -2.07 17.32 0.89
N HIS A 381 -2.76 17.27 -0.26
CA HIS A 381 -2.70 16.17 -1.20
C HIS A 381 -1.64 16.44 -2.28
N ALA A 382 -0.67 15.54 -2.43
CA ALA A 382 0.36 15.64 -3.48
C ALA A 382 -0.22 15.65 -4.90
N SER A 383 -1.42 15.09 -5.10
CA SER A 383 -2.09 15.03 -6.39
C SER A 383 -3.54 15.45 -6.27
N ILE A 384 -3.98 16.34 -7.17
CA ILE A 384 -5.39 16.75 -7.31
C ILE A 384 -6.30 15.55 -7.58
N GLN A 385 -5.79 14.51 -8.27
CA GLN A 385 -6.49 13.27 -8.51
C GLN A 385 -6.93 12.59 -7.21
N THR A 386 -6.13 12.70 -6.15
CA THR A 386 -6.50 12.18 -4.82
C THR A 386 -7.70 12.91 -4.26
N THR A 387 -7.76 14.23 -4.44
CA THR A 387 -8.89 15.07 -4.02
C THR A 387 -10.14 14.73 -4.85
N MET A 388 -10.01 14.59 -6.17
CA MET A 388 -11.10 14.27 -7.08
C MET A 388 -11.63 12.84 -6.93
N ASN A 389 -10.76 11.82 -6.79
CA ASN A 389 -11.14 10.40 -6.72
C ASN A 389 -11.94 10.05 -5.46
N VAL A 390 -11.86 10.85 -4.42
CA VAL A 390 -12.61 10.60 -3.18
C VAL A 390 -14.07 11.01 -3.34
N TYR A 391 -14.37 12.04 -4.14
CA TYR A 391 -15.68 12.69 -4.20
C TYR A 391 -16.14 13.10 -5.61
N GLY A 392 -15.72 12.43 -6.66
CA GLY A 392 -16.01 12.72 -8.07
C GLY A 392 -17.49 12.73 -8.51
N GLN A 393 -18.42 12.87 -7.58
CA GLN A 393 -19.83 13.14 -7.87
C GLN A 393 -20.23 14.42 -7.11
N ALA A 394 -20.21 15.54 -7.81
CA ALA A 394 -20.85 16.76 -7.32
C ALA A 394 -22.30 16.46 -6.91
N MET A 395 -22.75 17.00 -5.80
CA MET A 395 -24.12 16.83 -5.33
C MET A 395 -25.10 17.27 -6.41
N SER A 396 -26.28 16.64 -6.46
CA SER A 396 -27.29 16.90 -7.48
C SER A 396 -27.73 18.37 -7.50
N SER A 397 -27.76 19.04 -6.33
CA SER A 397 -28.03 20.46 -6.19
C SER A 397 -26.94 21.34 -6.82
N SER A 398 -25.68 21.07 -6.55
CA SER A 398 -24.55 21.82 -7.12
C SER A 398 -24.46 21.67 -8.64
N LYS A 399 -24.82 20.49 -9.17
CA LYS A 399 -24.91 20.29 -10.61
C LYS A 399 -26.00 21.12 -11.24
N ARG A 400 -27.19 21.19 -10.61
CA ARG A 400 -28.32 22.01 -11.08
C ARG A 400 -27.99 23.47 -11.06
N GLU A 401 -27.38 23.95 -9.94
CA GLU A 401 -26.97 25.34 -9.78
C GLU A 401 -25.93 25.75 -10.82
N ALA A 402 -24.86 24.94 -10.99
CA ALA A 402 -23.84 25.21 -11.99
C ALA A 402 -24.41 25.20 -13.42
N ASN A 403 -25.28 24.24 -13.71
CA ASN A 403 -25.95 24.18 -15.02
C ASN A 403 -26.94 25.35 -15.20
N GLY A 404 -27.67 25.73 -14.14
CA GLY A 404 -28.56 26.90 -14.15
C GLY A 404 -27.81 28.18 -14.50
N LYS A 405 -26.66 28.43 -13.88
CA LYS A 405 -25.79 29.57 -14.20
C LYS A 405 -25.37 29.59 -15.68
N VAL A 406 -25.00 28.43 -16.22
CA VAL A 406 -24.66 28.33 -17.66
C VAL A 406 -25.88 28.61 -18.54
N VAL A 407 -27.03 28.06 -18.17
CA VAL A 407 -28.28 28.32 -18.91
C VAL A 407 -28.65 29.80 -18.90
N GLU A 408 -28.51 30.46 -17.73
CA GLU A 408 -28.73 31.90 -17.60
C GLU A 408 -27.74 32.76 -18.39
N MET A 409 -26.48 32.29 -18.52
CA MET A 409 -25.48 32.96 -19.35
C MET A 409 -25.81 32.84 -20.87
N VAL A 410 -26.38 31.72 -21.29
CA VAL A 410 -26.67 31.42 -22.69
C VAL A 410 -28.06 31.92 -23.11
N LEU A 411 -29.05 31.66 -22.25
CA LEU A 411 -30.44 32.04 -22.48
C LEU A 411 -30.73 33.32 -21.72
N LYS A 412 -30.14 34.46 -22.14
CA LYS A 412 -30.57 35.77 -21.61
C LYS A 412 -32.08 35.88 -21.77
N PRO A 413 -32.83 36.20 -20.71
CA PRO A 413 -34.25 36.38 -20.86
C PRO A 413 -34.49 37.43 -21.97
N LEU A 414 -35.25 37.07 -23.01
CA LEU A 414 -35.76 38.01 -23.96
C LEU A 414 -36.43 39.13 -23.13
N LYS A 415 -35.81 40.31 -23.12
CA LYS A 415 -36.47 41.51 -22.55
C LYS A 415 -37.83 41.59 -23.19
N ALA A 416 -38.88 41.40 -22.40
CA ALA A 416 -40.22 41.76 -22.84
C ALA A 416 -40.15 43.23 -23.21
N SER A 417 -40.16 43.46 -24.53
CA SER A 417 -40.40 44.82 -25.07
C SER A 417 -41.80 45.22 -24.69
N ALA A 418 -41.89 46.17 -23.76
CA ALA A 418 -43.11 46.87 -23.43
C ALA A 418 -43.57 47.73 -24.61
#